data_5fbb7654d4b2c2ab314d622e4b94af4e
#
_entry.id   5fbb7654d4b2c2ab314d622e4b94af4e
#
_cell.length_a   1.000
_cell.length_b   1.000
_cell.length_c   1.000
_cell.angle_alpha   90.00
_cell.angle_beta   90.00
_cell.angle_gamma   90.00
#
_symmetry.space_group_name_H-M   'P 1'
#
loop_
_entity.id
_entity.type
_entity.pdbx_description
1 polymer ?
#
loop_
_entity_poly.entity_id
_entity_poly.type
_entity_poly.pdbx_seq_one_letter_code
_entity_poly.pdbx_strand_id
1 'polypeptide(L)'
;MINELKAQLGQSTGSVDSGIKIVDPLADVLTELRKQLGRTGDGAANVVEAKRLDYLPFGADKWGRDVLAKVIQGSETSILVGFAAAIVATILGTVLGAFAGYYGGKTDDALNWFYSIFSSIPYILLVLAIAAVLKQKGVITVVLILGLTGWTSIFRLVRAEYLKHKARDYVRAANAIGASNLRRMFVHIFPNISHVVLVQLSLHVVLFIKSEVILSFLGFGVPVDVVSWGSMLNESQNELILGYWWQLAAATVFMAVLVTAFSLFTDALRDALDPKLK
;
A
#
# COMPACT_ATOMS: atom_id res chain seq x y z
N MET A 1 26.86 38.38 -35.69
CA MET A 1 25.44 38.28 -35.30
C MET A 1 25.23 37.65 -33.91
N ILE A 2 25.69 36.40 -33.61
CA ILE A 2 25.54 35.81 -32.25
C ILE A 2 26.37 36.52 -31.18
N ASN A 3 27.57 36.97 -31.50
CA ASN A 3 28.44 37.70 -30.57
C ASN A 3 27.97 39.15 -30.31
N GLU A 4 27.31 39.78 -31.24
CA GLU A 4 26.70 41.08 -31.08
C GLU A 4 25.44 41.02 -30.20
N LEU A 5 24.62 39.96 -30.35
CA LEU A 5 23.48 39.73 -29.45
C LEU A 5 23.92 39.45 -28.00
N LYS A 6 25.01 38.72 -27.80
CA LYS A 6 25.57 38.49 -26.45
C LYS A 6 26.13 39.79 -25.83
N ALA A 7 26.69 40.68 -26.64
CA ALA A 7 27.18 42.00 -26.16
C ALA A 7 26.01 42.92 -25.78
N GLN A 8 24.90 42.88 -26.50
CA GLN A 8 23.69 43.64 -26.15
C GLN A 8 22.98 43.10 -24.89
N LEU A 9 22.94 41.77 -24.71
CA LEU A 9 22.41 41.16 -23.48
C LEU A 9 23.29 41.38 -22.26
N GLY A 10 24.59 41.46 -22.41
CA GLY A 10 25.53 41.76 -21.32
C GLY A 10 25.53 43.22 -20.86
N GLN A 11 25.08 44.14 -21.68
CA GLN A 11 24.97 45.55 -21.32
C GLN A 11 23.66 45.89 -20.60
N SER A 12 22.66 45.00 -20.59
CA SER A 12 21.40 45.21 -19.87
C SER A 12 21.43 44.78 -18.40
N THR A 13 22.53 44.22 -17.90
CA THR A 13 22.74 43.90 -16.48
C THR A 13 23.51 44.97 -15.70
N GLY A 14 23.70 46.17 -16.28
CA GLY A 14 24.12 47.35 -15.54
C GLY A 14 23.00 47.77 -14.59
N SER A 15 23.31 47.87 -13.30
CA SER A 15 22.46 48.39 -12.24
C SER A 15 21.63 49.59 -12.71
N VAL A 16 20.39 49.36 -13.08
CA VAL A 16 19.39 50.41 -13.19
C VAL A 16 18.95 50.70 -11.76
N ASP A 17 19.72 51.57 -11.11
CA ASP A 17 19.25 52.35 -9.96
C ASP A 17 18.22 53.35 -10.49
N SER A 18 17.11 52.83 -11.00
CA SER A 18 15.95 53.63 -11.32
C SER A 18 15.16 53.72 -10.04
N GLY A 19 15.20 54.90 -9.42
CA GLY A 19 14.41 55.27 -8.23
C GLY A 19 12.89 55.21 -8.44
N ILE A 20 12.42 54.16 -9.11
CA ILE A 20 11.01 53.79 -9.16
C ILE A 20 10.74 53.02 -7.88
N LYS A 21 10.30 53.71 -6.85
CA LYS A 21 9.75 53.14 -5.65
C LYS A 21 8.49 52.39 -6.08
N ILE A 22 8.61 51.08 -6.28
CA ILE A 22 7.44 50.22 -6.51
C ILE A 22 6.66 50.25 -5.21
N VAL A 23 5.64 51.11 -5.14
CA VAL A 23 4.68 51.09 -4.03
C VAL A 23 3.77 49.90 -4.26
N ASP A 24 3.91 48.91 -3.43
CA ASP A 24 2.95 47.76 -3.44
C ASP A 24 1.55 48.30 -3.07
N PRO A 25 0.58 48.31 -4.00
CA PRO A 25 -0.74 48.88 -3.75
C PRO A 25 -1.53 48.10 -2.67
N LEU A 26 -1.04 46.95 -2.25
CA LEU A 26 -1.65 46.11 -1.22
C LEU A 26 -0.96 46.23 0.15
N ALA A 27 0.15 46.94 0.25
CA ALA A 27 0.92 47.07 1.49
C ALA A 27 0.10 47.68 2.64
N ASP A 28 -0.73 48.67 2.34
CA ASP A 28 -1.60 49.33 3.33
C ASP A 28 -2.73 48.42 3.79
N VAL A 29 -3.34 47.66 2.85
CA VAL A 29 -4.40 46.69 3.13
C VAL A 29 -3.85 45.54 3.95
N LEU A 30 -2.66 45.01 3.63
CA LEU A 30 -2.01 43.95 4.38
C LEU A 30 -1.64 44.37 5.80
N THR A 31 -1.24 45.66 5.98
CA THR A 31 -0.91 46.22 7.29
C THR A 31 -2.18 46.34 8.16
N GLU A 32 -3.27 46.83 7.57
CA GLU A 32 -4.56 46.95 8.26
C GLU A 32 -5.14 45.56 8.63
N LEU A 33 -5.08 44.60 7.74
CA LEU A 33 -5.48 43.22 8.00
C LEU A 33 -4.65 42.55 9.12
N ARG A 34 -3.34 42.79 9.13
CA ARG A 34 -2.47 42.32 10.22
C ARG A 34 -2.84 42.91 11.58
N LYS A 35 -3.20 44.20 11.60
CA LYS A 35 -3.63 44.92 12.80
C LYS A 35 -4.99 44.37 13.30
N GLN A 36 -5.95 44.10 12.40
CA GLN A 36 -7.25 43.53 12.75
C GLN A 36 -7.14 42.08 13.24
N LEU A 37 -6.17 41.31 12.76
CA LEU A 37 -5.94 39.91 13.19
C LEU A 37 -5.13 39.83 14.50
N GLY A 38 -4.84 40.94 15.19
CA GLY A 38 -4.14 40.94 16.47
C GLY A 38 -2.70 40.42 16.41
N ARG A 39 -2.12 40.34 15.21
CA ARG A 39 -0.71 39.97 14.99
C ARG A 39 0.18 41.20 15.01
N THR A 40 0.19 41.89 16.14
CA THR A 40 1.23 42.86 16.46
C THR A 40 2.38 42.12 17.12
N GLY A 41 3.33 41.73 16.34
CA GLY A 41 4.54 41.09 16.83
C GLY A 41 5.44 40.78 15.65
N ASP A 42 6.70 41.10 15.77
CA ASP A 42 7.79 40.72 14.88
C ASP A 42 7.87 39.19 14.64
N GLY A 43 6.78 38.64 14.15
CA GLY A 43 6.79 37.41 13.42
C GLY A 43 7.24 37.74 11.99
N ALA A 44 8.52 38.13 11.80
CA ALA A 44 9.18 37.62 10.63
C ALA A 44 8.76 36.14 10.60
N ALA A 45 7.85 35.79 9.68
CA ALA A 45 7.57 34.39 9.42
C ALA A 45 8.97 33.79 9.41
N ASN A 46 9.22 32.88 10.35
CA ASN A 46 10.24 31.89 10.12
C ASN A 46 9.74 31.15 8.87
N VAL A 47 9.98 31.78 7.73
CA VAL A 47 10.15 31.09 6.49
C VAL A 47 11.28 30.15 6.86
N VAL A 48 10.92 28.96 7.29
CA VAL A 48 11.87 27.86 7.33
C VAL A 48 12.36 27.85 5.89
N GLU A 49 13.49 28.57 5.64
CA GLU A 49 14.16 28.42 4.37
C GLU A 49 14.36 26.96 4.19
N ALA A 50 13.52 26.38 3.36
CA ALA A 50 13.62 24.98 3.02
C ALA A 50 15.05 24.84 2.49
N LYS A 51 15.93 24.27 3.34
CA LYS A 51 17.34 24.09 3.03
C LYS A 51 17.39 23.39 1.68
N ARG A 52 17.74 24.13 0.64
CA ARG A 52 17.90 23.54 -0.68
C ARG A 52 19.00 22.51 -0.57
N LEU A 53 18.66 21.26 -0.81
CA LEU A 53 19.65 20.20 -0.89
C LEU A 53 20.44 20.43 -2.17
N ASP A 54 21.75 20.53 -2.05
CA ASP A 54 22.65 20.76 -3.20
C ASP A 54 22.70 19.53 -4.13
N TYR A 55 22.26 18.38 -3.64
CA TYR A 55 22.25 17.12 -4.40
C TYR A 55 21.05 16.26 -4.00
N LEU A 56 20.31 15.78 -5.02
CA LEU A 56 19.21 14.85 -4.89
C LEU A 56 19.57 13.53 -5.60
N PRO A 57 19.81 12.42 -4.87
CA PRO A 57 20.31 11.17 -5.46
C PRO A 57 19.44 10.61 -6.59
N PHE A 58 18.11 10.74 -6.48
CA PHE A 58 17.14 10.32 -7.49
C PHE A 58 16.38 11.48 -8.12
N GLY A 59 16.95 12.71 -8.05
CA GLY A 59 16.30 13.89 -8.58
C GLY A 59 15.10 14.37 -7.78
N ALA A 60 14.34 15.28 -8.38
CA ALA A 60 13.11 15.83 -7.82
C ALA A 60 11.90 15.51 -8.71
N ASP A 61 10.72 15.43 -8.12
CA ASP A 61 9.46 15.37 -8.86
C ASP A 61 9.13 16.75 -9.46
N LYS A 62 8.04 16.83 -10.22
CA LYS A 62 7.58 18.11 -10.85
C LYS A 62 7.28 19.23 -9.86
N TRP A 63 7.17 18.93 -8.58
CA TRP A 63 6.95 19.90 -7.51
C TRP A 63 8.24 20.26 -6.76
N GLY A 64 9.39 19.73 -7.19
CA GLY A 64 10.68 19.93 -6.53
C GLY A 64 10.89 19.11 -5.25
N ARG A 65 10.03 18.11 -4.98
CA ARG A 65 10.18 17.23 -3.81
C ARG A 65 11.21 16.15 -4.09
N ASP A 66 12.01 15.79 -3.08
CA ASP A 66 13.00 14.72 -3.15
C ASP A 66 12.32 13.38 -3.43
N VAL A 67 12.67 12.75 -4.55
CA VAL A 67 12.12 11.45 -4.97
C VAL A 67 12.56 10.32 -4.04
N LEU A 68 13.78 10.37 -3.48
CA LEU A 68 14.26 9.35 -2.54
C LEU A 68 13.46 9.39 -1.22
N ALA A 69 13.29 10.58 -0.65
CA ALA A 69 12.47 10.74 0.56
C ALA A 69 11.02 10.27 0.32
N LYS A 70 10.47 10.62 -0.85
CA LYS A 70 9.11 10.25 -1.25
C LYS A 70 8.94 8.74 -1.42
N VAL A 71 9.89 8.03 -2.02
CA VAL A 71 9.80 6.58 -2.22
C VAL A 71 9.94 5.82 -0.90
N ILE A 72 10.75 6.32 0.04
CA ILE A 72 10.85 5.76 1.39
C ILE A 72 9.53 5.97 2.13
N GLN A 73 8.95 7.15 2.10
CA GLN A 73 7.64 7.43 2.69
C GLN A 73 6.53 6.58 2.05
N GLY A 74 6.56 6.44 0.72
CA GLY A 74 5.61 5.61 -0.02
C GLY A 74 5.69 4.12 0.34
N SER A 75 6.88 3.64 0.74
CA SER A 75 7.05 2.26 1.21
C SER A 75 6.26 1.98 2.48
N GLU A 76 6.23 2.92 3.42
CA GLU A 76 5.47 2.79 4.67
C GLU A 76 3.98 2.53 4.39
N THR A 77 3.38 3.35 3.53
CA THR A 77 1.97 3.21 3.16
C THR A 77 1.69 1.89 2.44
N SER A 78 2.48 1.56 1.41
CA SER A 78 2.24 0.35 0.61
C SER A 78 2.45 -0.93 1.42
N ILE A 79 3.45 -0.98 2.31
CA ILE A 79 3.69 -2.12 3.20
C ILE A 79 2.57 -2.24 4.23
N LEU A 80 2.17 -1.14 4.88
CA LEU A 80 1.10 -1.12 5.87
C LEU A 80 -0.22 -1.63 5.28
N VAL A 81 -0.60 -1.13 4.11
CA VAL A 81 -1.82 -1.58 3.41
C VAL A 81 -1.75 -3.06 3.07
N GLY A 82 -0.64 -3.49 2.45
CA GLY A 82 -0.45 -4.89 2.05
C GLY A 82 -0.49 -5.85 3.24
N PHE A 83 0.19 -5.50 4.34
CA PHE A 83 0.24 -6.30 5.54
C PHE A 83 -1.12 -6.36 6.27
N ALA A 84 -1.77 -5.21 6.46
CA ALA A 84 -3.07 -5.14 7.12
C ALA A 84 -4.15 -5.90 6.32
N ALA A 85 -4.18 -5.73 4.99
CA ALA A 85 -5.10 -6.48 4.13
C ALA A 85 -4.83 -7.99 4.17
N ALA A 86 -3.55 -8.41 4.22
CA ALA A 86 -3.18 -9.82 4.32
C ALA A 86 -3.66 -10.44 5.63
N ILE A 87 -3.59 -9.72 6.75
CA ILE A 87 -4.13 -10.18 8.03
C ILE A 87 -5.64 -10.37 7.94
N VAL A 88 -6.38 -9.38 7.42
CA VAL A 88 -7.84 -9.45 7.29
C VAL A 88 -8.25 -10.63 6.42
N ALA A 89 -7.64 -10.79 5.24
CA ALA A 89 -7.92 -11.91 4.34
C ALA A 89 -7.58 -13.27 4.96
N THR A 90 -6.45 -13.34 5.69
CA THR A 90 -6.00 -14.58 6.34
C THR A 90 -6.95 -14.99 7.46
N ILE A 91 -7.37 -14.08 8.31
CA ILE A 91 -8.34 -14.36 9.38
C ILE A 91 -9.65 -14.85 8.76
N LEU A 92 -10.19 -14.10 7.80
CA LEU A 92 -11.47 -14.42 7.17
C LEU A 92 -11.41 -15.77 6.45
N GLY A 93 -10.40 -15.99 5.60
CA GLY A 93 -10.23 -17.24 4.85
C GLY A 93 -9.97 -18.43 5.76
N THR A 94 -9.19 -18.25 6.84
CA THR A 94 -8.93 -19.31 7.82
C THR A 94 -10.19 -19.70 8.58
N VAL A 95 -10.96 -18.75 9.06
CA VAL A 95 -12.19 -19.01 9.81
C VAL A 95 -13.20 -19.71 8.90
N LEU A 96 -13.50 -19.14 7.74
CA LEU A 96 -14.48 -19.76 6.80
C LEU A 96 -14.02 -21.13 6.31
N GLY A 97 -12.73 -21.29 5.98
CA GLY A 97 -12.14 -22.56 5.56
C GLY A 97 -12.18 -23.63 6.65
N ALA A 98 -11.92 -23.23 7.91
CA ALA A 98 -12.02 -24.12 9.06
C ALA A 98 -13.46 -24.63 9.26
N PHE A 99 -14.44 -23.73 9.19
CA PHE A 99 -15.86 -24.13 9.31
C PHE A 99 -16.30 -25.06 8.17
N ALA A 100 -15.98 -24.73 6.93
CA ALA A 100 -16.30 -25.55 5.78
C ALA A 100 -15.67 -26.95 5.87
N GLY A 101 -14.36 -27.02 6.11
CA GLY A 101 -13.63 -28.29 6.16
C GLY A 101 -13.99 -29.15 7.37
N TYR A 102 -14.26 -28.53 8.52
CA TYR A 102 -14.58 -29.27 9.73
C TYR A 102 -16.01 -29.83 9.74
N TYR A 103 -17.03 -29.01 9.50
CA TYR A 103 -18.43 -29.44 9.55
C TYR A 103 -18.81 -30.29 8.32
N GLY A 104 -18.38 -29.88 7.14
CA GLY A 104 -18.77 -30.58 5.89
C GLY A 104 -20.26 -30.42 5.55
N GLY A 105 -20.77 -31.26 4.63
CA GLY A 105 -22.18 -31.28 4.24
C GLY A 105 -22.72 -29.89 3.85
N LYS A 106 -23.92 -29.54 4.31
CA LYS A 106 -24.59 -28.28 3.97
C LYS A 106 -23.78 -27.02 4.30
N THR A 107 -22.98 -27.03 5.37
CA THR A 107 -22.10 -25.91 5.72
C THR A 107 -21.01 -25.73 4.69
N ASP A 108 -20.40 -26.82 4.29
CA ASP A 108 -19.38 -26.84 3.24
C ASP A 108 -19.97 -26.40 1.90
N ASP A 109 -21.12 -26.94 1.51
CA ASP A 109 -21.80 -26.62 0.26
C ASP A 109 -22.14 -25.12 0.19
N ALA A 110 -22.70 -24.55 1.26
CA ALA A 110 -23.04 -23.12 1.33
C ALA A 110 -21.81 -22.22 1.24
N LEU A 111 -20.74 -22.56 1.97
CA LEU A 111 -19.50 -21.76 1.93
C LEU A 111 -18.75 -21.90 0.60
N ASN A 112 -18.78 -23.07 -0.03
CA ASN A 112 -18.25 -23.26 -1.37
C ASN A 112 -19.07 -22.53 -2.44
N TRP A 113 -20.40 -22.49 -2.30
CA TRP A 113 -21.24 -21.68 -3.18
C TRP A 113 -20.88 -20.19 -3.07
N PHE A 114 -20.75 -19.68 -1.84
CA PHE A 114 -20.33 -18.30 -1.60
C PHE A 114 -18.93 -18.03 -2.17
N TYR A 115 -17.96 -18.93 -1.92
CA TYR A 115 -16.64 -18.88 -2.52
C TYR A 115 -16.69 -18.79 -4.05
N SER A 116 -17.57 -19.61 -4.69
CA SER A 116 -17.66 -19.68 -6.14
C SER A 116 -18.09 -18.34 -6.76
N ILE A 117 -18.93 -17.55 -6.08
CA ILE A 117 -19.33 -16.21 -6.52
C ILE A 117 -18.10 -15.31 -6.63
N PHE A 118 -17.25 -15.28 -5.61
CA PHE A 118 -16.03 -14.45 -5.62
C PHE A 118 -14.99 -14.96 -6.62
N SER A 119 -14.86 -16.28 -6.74
CA SER A 119 -13.88 -16.92 -7.59
C SER A 119 -14.23 -16.89 -9.09
N SER A 120 -15.49 -16.62 -9.44
CA SER A 120 -15.94 -16.50 -10.84
C SER A 120 -15.47 -15.21 -11.53
N ILE A 121 -15.11 -14.19 -10.74
CA ILE A 121 -14.66 -12.91 -11.24
C ILE A 121 -13.13 -12.83 -11.11
N PRO A 122 -12.38 -12.43 -12.16
CA PRO A 122 -10.94 -12.19 -12.02
C PRO A 122 -10.67 -11.20 -10.87
N TYR A 123 -9.78 -11.58 -9.94
CA TYR A 123 -9.55 -10.87 -8.68
C TYR A 123 -9.36 -9.37 -8.86
N ILE A 124 -8.48 -8.94 -9.77
CA ILE A 124 -8.19 -7.50 -9.96
C ILE A 124 -9.42 -6.74 -10.48
N LEU A 125 -10.25 -7.37 -11.31
CA LEU A 125 -11.47 -6.74 -11.81
C LEU A 125 -12.52 -6.60 -10.70
N LEU A 126 -12.64 -7.59 -9.82
CA LEU A 126 -13.50 -7.51 -8.64
C LEU A 126 -13.10 -6.37 -7.73
N VAL A 127 -11.80 -6.26 -7.42
CA VAL A 127 -11.24 -5.20 -6.57
C VAL A 127 -11.50 -3.82 -7.18
N LEU A 128 -11.24 -3.65 -8.50
CA LEU A 128 -11.48 -2.39 -9.21
C LEU A 128 -12.97 -2.03 -9.24
N ALA A 129 -13.85 -3.01 -9.49
CA ALA A 129 -15.29 -2.77 -9.51
C ALA A 129 -15.80 -2.28 -8.15
N ILE A 130 -15.36 -2.90 -7.05
CA ILE A 130 -15.74 -2.48 -5.70
C ILE A 130 -15.19 -1.08 -5.41
N ALA A 131 -13.93 -0.82 -5.72
CA ALA A 131 -13.32 0.50 -5.51
C ALA A 131 -14.05 1.60 -6.30
N ALA A 132 -14.43 1.33 -7.56
CA ALA A 132 -15.16 2.26 -8.41
C ALA A 132 -16.59 2.55 -7.89
N VAL A 133 -17.25 1.55 -7.31
CA VAL A 133 -18.62 1.72 -6.75
C VAL A 133 -18.57 2.50 -5.43
N LEU A 134 -17.63 2.19 -4.55
CA LEU A 134 -17.51 2.85 -3.24
C LEU A 134 -17.15 4.33 -3.36
N LYS A 135 -16.37 4.71 -4.37
CA LYS A 135 -15.88 6.09 -4.61
C LYS A 135 -15.19 6.75 -3.41
N GLN A 136 -14.87 5.97 -2.40
CA GLN A 136 -14.19 6.41 -1.19
C GLN A 136 -12.71 6.09 -1.31
N LYS A 137 -11.88 7.13 -1.14
CA LYS A 137 -10.42 6.98 -1.09
C LYS A 137 -9.97 6.99 0.37
N GLY A 138 -9.11 6.06 0.72
CA GLY A 138 -8.58 5.96 2.08
C GLY A 138 -7.74 4.71 2.28
N VAL A 139 -6.73 4.78 3.11
CA VAL A 139 -5.89 3.63 3.46
C VAL A 139 -6.75 2.48 4.00
N ILE A 140 -7.66 2.78 4.93
CA ILE A 140 -8.57 1.78 5.52
C ILE A 140 -9.50 1.19 4.46
N THR A 141 -10.02 2.01 3.55
CA THR A 141 -10.89 1.55 2.45
C THR A 141 -10.16 0.53 1.57
N VAL A 142 -8.91 0.83 1.19
CA VAL A 142 -8.09 -0.09 0.39
C VAL A 142 -7.82 -1.39 1.14
N VAL A 143 -7.45 -1.31 2.42
CA VAL A 143 -7.25 -2.50 3.29
C VAL A 143 -8.49 -3.37 3.33
N LEU A 144 -9.68 -2.78 3.50
CA LEU A 144 -10.93 -3.53 3.55
C LEU A 144 -11.29 -4.13 2.20
N ILE A 145 -11.15 -3.39 1.11
CA ILE A 145 -11.41 -3.92 -0.25
C ILE A 145 -10.53 -5.14 -0.51
N LEU A 146 -9.22 -5.03 -0.33
CA LEU A 146 -8.27 -6.11 -0.57
C LEU A 146 -8.48 -7.29 0.39
N GLY A 147 -8.65 -7.00 1.68
CA GLY A 147 -8.82 -8.01 2.71
C GLY A 147 -10.12 -8.81 2.58
N LEU A 148 -11.24 -8.12 2.29
CA LEU A 148 -12.56 -8.76 2.15
C LEU A 148 -12.78 -9.42 0.78
N THR A 149 -11.91 -9.21 -0.19
CA THR A 149 -11.97 -9.90 -1.50
C THR A 149 -10.93 -10.99 -1.65
N GLY A 150 -9.79 -10.89 -0.95
CA GLY A 150 -8.65 -11.76 -1.14
C GLY A 150 -8.63 -13.04 -0.28
N TRP A 151 -9.68 -13.34 0.47
CA TRP A 151 -9.76 -14.49 1.37
C TRP A 151 -9.88 -15.85 0.67
N THR A 152 -10.23 -15.87 -0.60
CA THR A 152 -10.65 -17.08 -1.35
C THR A 152 -9.57 -18.14 -1.45
N SER A 153 -8.31 -17.78 -1.68
CA SER A 153 -7.20 -18.74 -1.79
C SER A 153 -6.88 -19.38 -0.45
N ILE A 154 -6.91 -18.63 0.65
CA ILE A 154 -6.70 -19.15 2.01
C ILE A 154 -7.86 -20.08 2.40
N PHE A 155 -9.09 -19.69 2.08
CA PHE A 155 -10.27 -20.51 2.32
C PHE A 155 -10.11 -21.93 1.75
N ARG A 156 -9.75 -22.02 0.47
CA ARG A 156 -9.55 -23.33 -0.19
C ARG A 156 -8.47 -24.17 0.48
N LEU A 157 -7.34 -23.53 0.80
CA LEU A 157 -6.20 -24.21 1.40
C LEU A 157 -6.54 -24.72 2.80
N VAL A 158 -7.07 -23.86 3.65
CA VAL A 158 -7.45 -24.20 5.03
C VAL A 158 -8.56 -25.24 5.05
N ARG A 159 -9.57 -25.11 4.19
CA ARG A 159 -10.62 -26.13 4.04
C ARG A 159 -10.03 -27.51 3.74
N ALA A 160 -9.10 -27.60 2.79
CA ALA A 160 -8.46 -28.86 2.42
C ALA A 160 -7.67 -29.47 3.59
N GLU A 161 -6.92 -28.66 4.33
CA GLU A 161 -6.19 -29.12 5.52
C GLU A 161 -7.12 -29.57 6.64
N TYR A 162 -8.23 -28.84 6.88
CA TYR A 162 -9.21 -29.29 7.89
C TYR A 162 -9.88 -30.61 7.52
N LEU A 163 -10.24 -30.85 6.26
CA LEU A 163 -10.78 -32.13 5.79
C LEU A 163 -9.81 -33.28 6.04
N LYS A 164 -8.52 -33.05 5.77
CA LYS A 164 -7.44 -34.03 5.99
C LYS A 164 -7.20 -34.29 7.47
N HIS A 165 -7.13 -33.25 8.30
CA HIS A 165 -6.82 -33.38 9.73
C HIS A 165 -8.00 -33.91 10.55
N LYS A 166 -9.25 -33.63 10.16
CA LYS A 166 -10.47 -34.13 10.82
C LYS A 166 -10.50 -35.66 10.93
N ALA A 167 -9.91 -36.35 9.96
CA ALA A 167 -9.88 -37.83 9.94
C ALA A 167 -8.71 -38.46 10.74
N ARG A 168 -7.81 -37.64 11.31
CA ARG A 168 -6.64 -38.09 12.05
C ARG A 168 -6.99 -38.60 13.45
N ASP A 169 -6.18 -39.55 13.94
CA ASP A 169 -6.43 -40.26 15.20
C ASP A 169 -6.43 -39.34 16.41
N TYR A 170 -5.56 -38.30 16.46
CA TYR A 170 -5.55 -37.34 17.56
C TYR A 170 -6.87 -36.54 17.66
N VAL A 171 -7.55 -36.27 16.53
CA VAL A 171 -8.86 -35.59 16.53
C VAL A 171 -9.96 -36.59 16.99
N ARG A 172 -9.86 -37.86 16.60
CA ARG A 172 -10.77 -38.93 17.08
C ARG A 172 -10.63 -39.12 18.59
N ALA A 173 -9.37 -39.13 19.09
CA ALA A 173 -9.10 -39.22 20.53
C ALA A 173 -9.69 -38.02 21.29
N ALA A 174 -9.50 -36.79 20.79
CA ALA A 174 -10.11 -35.59 21.35
C ALA A 174 -11.65 -35.66 21.38
N ASN A 175 -12.28 -36.29 20.37
CA ASN A 175 -13.71 -36.55 20.36
C ASN A 175 -14.14 -37.56 21.44
N ALA A 176 -13.37 -38.63 21.60
CA ALA A 176 -13.68 -39.68 22.58
C ALA A 176 -13.66 -39.20 24.03
N ILE A 177 -12.81 -38.23 24.34
CA ILE A 177 -12.73 -37.56 25.65
C ILE A 177 -13.72 -36.38 25.81
N GLY A 178 -14.64 -36.19 24.84
CA GLY A 178 -15.71 -35.21 24.94
C GLY A 178 -15.34 -33.78 24.58
N ALA A 179 -14.24 -33.52 23.84
CA ALA A 179 -13.89 -32.19 23.41
C ALA A 179 -14.97 -31.56 22.48
N SER A 180 -15.35 -30.32 22.71
CA SER A 180 -16.31 -29.60 21.88
C SER A 180 -15.78 -29.36 20.46
N ASN A 181 -16.68 -29.11 19.49
CA ASN A 181 -16.32 -28.87 18.09
C ASN A 181 -15.32 -27.71 17.94
N LEU A 182 -15.59 -26.57 18.60
CA LEU A 182 -14.69 -25.42 18.56
C LEU A 182 -13.32 -25.74 19.17
N ARG A 183 -13.27 -26.49 20.26
CA ARG A 183 -12.01 -26.92 20.86
C ARG A 183 -11.23 -27.83 19.92
N ARG A 184 -11.90 -28.78 19.24
CA ARG A 184 -11.25 -29.63 18.23
C ARG A 184 -10.72 -28.81 17.06
N MET A 185 -11.49 -27.83 16.58
CA MET A 185 -11.09 -26.97 15.48
C MET A 185 -9.87 -26.10 15.84
N PHE A 186 -9.97 -25.31 16.88
CA PHE A 186 -8.99 -24.24 17.14
C PHE A 186 -7.87 -24.64 18.10
N VAL A 187 -8.06 -25.65 18.95
CA VAL A 187 -7.01 -26.11 19.90
C VAL A 187 -6.28 -27.34 19.39
N HIS A 188 -6.96 -28.23 18.63
CA HIS A 188 -6.32 -29.47 18.18
C HIS A 188 -5.93 -29.45 16.69
N ILE A 189 -6.76 -28.92 15.79
CA ILE A 189 -6.45 -28.91 14.36
C ILE A 189 -5.63 -27.68 13.98
N PHE A 190 -6.08 -26.47 14.33
CA PHE A 190 -5.45 -25.22 13.91
C PHE A 190 -3.93 -25.15 14.20
N PRO A 191 -3.42 -25.53 15.38
CA PRO A 191 -1.98 -25.49 15.63
C PRO A 191 -1.17 -26.36 14.66
N ASN A 192 -1.74 -27.50 14.21
CA ASN A 192 -1.08 -28.40 13.27
C ASN A 192 -1.06 -27.89 11.82
N ILE A 193 -1.90 -26.91 11.49
CA ILE A 193 -1.95 -26.30 10.15
C ILE A 193 -1.48 -24.84 10.15
N SER A 194 -1.13 -24.30 11.31
CA SER A 194 -0.75 -22.89 11.47
C SER A 194 0.45 -22.49 10.60
N HIS A 195 1.39 -23.40 10.39
CA HIS A 195 2.52 -23.21 9.49
C HIS A 195 2.07 -22.94 8.04
N VAL A 196 1.05 -23.65 7.56
CA VAL A 196 0.48 -23.45 6.23
C VAL A 196 -0.17 -22.07 6.13
N VAL A 197 -0.90 -21.64 7.18
CA VAL A 197 -1.54 -20.33 7.25
C VAL A 197 -0.53 -19.22 7.28
N LEU A 198 0.58 -19.36 8.05
CA LEU A 198 1.65 -18.37 8.13
C LEU A 198 2.38 -18.18 6.80
N VAL A 199 2.71 -19.26 6.12
CA VAL A 199 3.30 -19.19 4.77
C VAL A 199 2.34 -18.49 3.80
N GLN A 200 1.06 -18.80 3.86
CA GLN A 200 0.07 -18.17 3.00
C GLN A 200 -0.13 -16.70 3.31
N LEU A 201 -0.07 -16.30 4.59
CA LEU A 201 -0.07 -14.89 5.00
C LEU A 201 1.08 -14.13 4.34
N SER A 202 2.30 -14.67 4.39
CA SER A 202 3.47 -14.03 3.77
C SER A 202 3.31 -13.84 2.26
N LEU A 203 2.76 -14.83 1.56
CA LEU A 203 2.46 -14.72 0.13
C LEU A 203 1.41 -13.63 -0.16
N HIS A 204 0.40 -13.51 0.72
CA HIS A 204 -0.64 -12.49 0.58
C HIS A 204 -0.13 -11.07 0.81
N VAL A 205 0.84 -10.86 1.71
CA VAL A 205 1.47 -9.55 1.90
C VAL A 205 2.02 -9.03 0.57
N VAL A 206 2.80 -9.83 -0.14
CA VAL A 206 3.36 -9.46 -1.44
C VAL A 206 2.27 -9.22 -2.49
N LEU A 207 1.26 -10.10 -2.53
CA LEU A 207 0.13 -9.97 -3.45
C LEU A 207 -0.61 -8.65 -3.24
N PHE A 208 -0.90 -8.29 -1.99
CA PHE A 208 -1.70 -7.10 -1.67
C PHE A 208 -0.91 -5.80 -1.77
N ILE A 209 0.40 -5.81 -1.53
CA ILE A 209 1.27 -4.68 -1.88
C ILE A 209 1.15 -4.38 -3.38
N LYS A 210 1.29 -5.40 -4.24
CA LYS A 210 1.12 -5.24 -5.69
C LYS A 210 -0.28 -4.76 -6.07
N SER A 211 -1.31 -5.28 -5.39
CA SER A 211 -2.69 -4.90 -5.65
C SER A 211 -2.97 -3.45 -5.24
N GLU A 212 -2.45 -2.99 -4.09
CA GLU A 212 -2.50 -1.58 -3.66
C GLU A 212 -1.84 -0.68 -4.71
N VAL A 213 -0.65 -1.05 -5.16
CA VAL A 213 0.08 -0.28 -6.17
C VAL A 213 -0.73 -0.16 -7.46
N ILE A 214 -1.36 -1.25 -7.93
CA ILE A 214 -2.22 -1.22 -9.12
C ILE A 214 -3.44 -0.31 -8.90
N LEU A 215 -4.12 -0.43 -7.74
CA LEU A 215 -5.27 0.42 -7.43
C LEU A 215 -4.90 1.90 -7.39
N SER A 216 -3.84 2.24 -6.68
CA SER A 216 -3.36 3.62 -6.55
C SER A 216 -2.86 4.18 -7.87
N PHE A 217 -2.17 3.36 -8.68
CA PHE A 217 -1.75 3.71 -10.03
C PHE A 217 -2.94 4.06 -10.94
N LEU A 218 -4.04 3.33 -10.83
CA LEU A 218 -5.28 3.58 -11.58
C LEU A 218 -6.16 4.67 -10.96
N GLY A 219 -5.74 5.27 -9.83
CA GLY A 219 -6.45 6.38 -9.16
C GLY A 219 -7.58 5.96 -8.22
N PHE A 220 -7.74 4.65 -7.94
CA PHE A 220 -8.75 4.08 -7.04
C PHE A 220 -8.19 3.70 -5.66
N GLY A 221 -6.92 3.98 -5.39
CA GLY A 221 -6.22 3.59 -4.16
C GLY A 221 -6.27 4.64 -3.05
N VAL A 222 -5.09 4.95 -2.52
CA VAL A 222 -4.94 5.92 -1.43
C VAL A 222 -5.32 7.34 -1.86
N PRO A 223 -5.68 8.24 -0.92
CA PRO A 223 -5.94 9.64 -1.20
C PRO A 223 -4.72 10.36 -1.78
N VAL A 224 -4.96 11.52 -2.41
CA VAL A 224 -3.92 12.30 -3.11
C VAL A 224 -2.86 12.86 -2.16
N ASP A 225 -3.23 13.09 -0.91
CA ASP A 225 -2.36 13.59 0.17
C ASP A 225 -1.49 12.49 0.79
N VAL A 226 -1.75 11.22 0.46
CA VAL A 226 -1.00 10.07 0.96
C VAL A 226 -0.05 9.56 -0.12
N VAL A 227 1.23 9.51 0.21
CA VAL A 227 2.25 8.96 -0.68
C VAL A 227 2.25 7.44 -0.56
N SER A 228 2.13 6.74 -1.69
CA SER A 228 2.37 5.31 -1.86
C SER A 228 3.16 5.07 -3.13
N TRP A 229 3.73 3.89 -3.32
CA TRP A 229 4.39 3.57 -4.58
C TRP A 229 3.42 3.63 -5.77
N GLY A 230 2.16 3.25 -5.57
CA GLY A 230 1.13 3.35 -6.60
C GLY A 230 0.79 4.79 -6.96
N SER A 231 0.68 5.70 -5.98
CA SER A 231 0.47 7.13 -6.24
C SER A 231 1.68 7.77 -6.95
N MET A 232 2.91 7.37 -6.59
CA MET A 232 4.13 7.79 -7.29
C MET A 232 4.13 7.34 -8.75
N LEU A 233 3.77 6.09 -9.02
CA LEU A 233 3.66 5.58 -10.39
C LEU A 233 2.56 6.30 -11.20
N ASN A 234 1.44 6.65 -10.56
CA ASN A 234 0.38 7.45 -11.21
C ASN A 234 0.89 8.84 -11.59
N GLU A 235 1.57 9.54 -10.69
CA GLU A 235 2.16 10.86 -10.98
C GLU A 235 3.23 10.79 -12.07
N SER A 236 4.06 9.74 -12.07
CA SER A 236 5.17 9.55 -13.01
C SER A 236 4.72 9.41 -14.47
N GLN A 237 3.46 9.04 -14.74
CA GLN A 237 2.93 8.97 -16.11
C GLN A 237 3.05 10.33 -16.84
N ASN A 238 2.69 11.42 -16.14
CA ASN A 238 2.79 12.76 -16.69
C ASN A 238 4.24 13.26 -16.76
N GLU A 239 5.06 12.86 -15.81
CA GLU A 239 6.48 13.23 -15.75
C GLU A 239 7.29 12.57 -16.87
N LEU A 240 6.96 11.32 -17.23
CA LEU A 240 7.57 10.61 -18.36
C LEU A 240 7.39 11.35 -19.69
N ILE A 241 6.22 11.95 -19.91
CA ILE A 241 5.95 12.74 -21.13
C ILE A 241 6.89 13.95 -21.20
N LEU A 242 7.30 14.48 -20.03
CA LEU A 242 8.23 15.60 -19.90
C LEU A 242 9.71 15.15 -19.90
N GLY A 243 9.98 13.84 -19.98
CA GLY A 243 11.32 13.26 -19.95
C GLY A 243 11.84 12.95 -18.54
N TYR A 244 11.05 13.10 -17.50
CA TYR A 244 11.44 12.83 -16.10
C TYR A 244 11.11 11.38 -15.71
N TRP A 245 12.08 10.50 -15.81
CA TRP A 245 11.91 9.05 -15.61
C TRP A 245 12.27 8.55 -14.20
N TRP A 246 12.95 9.35 -13.40
CA TRP A 246 13.54 8.93 -12.13
C TRP A 246 12.51 8.55 -11.06
N GLN A 247 11.34 9.21 -10.99
CA GLN A 247 10.28 8.84 -10.04
C GLN A 247 9.71 7.44 -10.36
N LEU A 248 9.50 7.14 -11.65
CA LEU A 248 9.10 5.80 -12.10
C LEU A 248 10.15 4.76 -11.72
N ALA A 249 11.42 5.04 -12.03
CA ALA A 249 12.53 4.13 -11.76
C ALA A 249 12.68 3.89 -10.26
N ALA A 250 12.65 4.93 -9.43
CA ALA A 250 12.76 4.80 -7.98
C ALA A 250 11.65 3.93 -7.40
N ALA A 251 10.38 4.22 -7.68
CA ALA A 251 9.25 3.44 -7.18
C ALA A 251 9.33 1.98 -7.64
N THR A 252 9.68 1.73 -8.90
CA THR A 252 9.79 0.37 -9.46
C THR A 252 10.93 -0.41 -8.81
N VAL A 253 12.10 0.19 -8.64
CA VAL A 253 13.27 -0.48 -8.04
C VAL A 253 13.00 -0.81 -6.57
N PHE A 254 12.49 0.12 -5.78
CA PHE A 254 12.18 -0.13 -4.37
C PHE A 254 11.11 -1.21 -4.20
N MET A 255 10.06 -1.19 -5.04
CA MET A 255 9.05 -2.25 -5.04
C MET A 255 9.65 -3.60 -5.43
N ALA A 256 10.50 -3.66 -6.46
CA ALA A 256 11.14 -4.91 -6.90
C ALA A 256 12.05 -5.49 -5.81
N VAL A 257 12.85 -4.64 -5.14
CA VAL A 257 13.71 -5.05 -4.02
C VAL A 257 12.87 -5.61 -2.88
N LEU A 258 11.81 -4.91 -2.47
CA LEU A 258 10.94 -5.38 -1.38
C LEU A 258 10.27 -6.71 -1.73
N VAL A 259 9.66 -6.81 -2.92
CA VAL A 259 8.98 -8.04 -3.36
C VAL A 259 9.95 -9.21 -3.41
N THR A 260 11.18 -9.00 -3.89
CA THR A 260 12.21 -10.05 -3.92
C THR A 260 12.64 -10.44 -2.50
N ALA A 261 12.92 -9.47 -1.63
CA ALA A 261 13.29 -9.73 -0.24
C ALA A 261 12.19 -10.49 0.51
N PHE A 262 10.93 -10.10 0.33
CA PHE A 262 9.78 -10.78 0.93
C PHE A 262 9.56 -12.19 0.36
N SER A 263 9.81 -12.40 -0.93
CA SER A 263 9.74 -13.74 -1.53
C SER A 263 10.79 -14.66 -0.94
N LEU A 264 12.05 -14.21 -0.82
CA LEU A 264 13.12 -14.98 -0.17
C LEU A 264 12.81 -15.27 1.31
N PHE A 265 12.26 -14.28 2.02
CA PHE A 265 11.80 -14.48 3.40
C PHE A 265 10.70 -15.55 3.48
N THR A 266 9.73 -15.52 2.57
CA THR A 266 8.63 -16.49 2.52
C THR A 266 9.14 -17.91 2.24
N ASP A 267 10.11 -18.06 1.34
CA ASP A 267 10.75 -19.35 1.06
C ASP A 267 11.50 -19.87 2.28
N ALA A 268 12.31 -19.04 2.92
CA ALA A 268 13.00 -19.40 4.17
C ALA A 268 12.03 -19.75 5.31
N LEU A 269 10.92 -19.01 5.43
CA LEU A 269 9.87 -19.29 6.41
C LEU A 269 9.21 -20.64 6.15
N ARG A 270 8.92 -20.95 4.88
CA ARG A 270 8.35 -22.23 4.46
C ARG A 270 9.28 -23.39 4.82
N ASP A 271 10.57 -23.26 4.51
CA ASP A 271 11.57 -24.30 4.79
C ASP A 271 11.73 -24.51 6.31
N ALA A 272 11.78 -23.43 7.09
CA ALA A 272 11.89 -23.49 8.55
C ALA A 272 10.66 -24.12 9.22
N LEU A 273 9.47 -23.97 8.61
CA LEU A 273 8.21 -24.48 9.14
C LEU A 273 7.82 -25.85 8.57
N ASP A 274 8.55 -26.39 7.58
CA ASP A 274 8.24 -27.70 7.00
C ASP A 274 8.62 -28.83 8.00
N PRO A 275 7.62 -29.59 8.52
CA PRO A 275 7.89 -30.65 9.48
C PRO A 275 8.62 -31.87 8.86
N LYS A 276 8.77 -31.93 7.54
CA LYS A 276 9.47 -33.02 6.85
C LYS A 276 11.00 -32.81 6.79
N LEU A 277 11.47 -31.61 7.06
CA LEU A 277 12.90 -31.28 7.08
C LEU A 277 13.54 -31.46 8.47
N LYS A 278 12.74 -31.79 9.47
CA LYS A 278 13.15 -32.20 10.82
C LYS A 278 12.99 -33.72 10.97
#